data_45fa93518d47b882cca0eff3dd416486
#
_entry.id   45fa93518d47b882cca0eff3dd416486
#
_cell.length_a   1.000
_cell.length_b   1.000
_cell.length_c   1.000
_cell.angle_alpha   90.00
_cell.angle_beta   90.00
_cell.angle_gamma   90.00
#
_symmetry.space_group_name_H-M   'P 1'
#
loop_
_entity.id
_entity.type
_entity.pdbx_description
1 polymer ?
#
loop_
_entity_poly.entity_id
_entity_poly.type
_entity_poly.pdbx_seq_one_letter_code
_entity_poly.pdbx_strand_id
1 'polypeptide(L)'
;MRTWTCLAGLLALLLGLIPCPVSAAPSAYHLSKVVMLTRHGVAAPADDNQLPRITGKAWPQWPVGPGQLSPRGAGLLTAQWASLRALYLEAGLLPAQKTESRVFVRADNTPRSRGSAEALLRGLTPGTLPSYAVVNLDPDPLFEPVQAGLAIFDPAETALAVLDHINGDFSQFWESLGEPMSLLDQLTGPLSS
;
A
#
# COMPACT_ATOMS: atom_id res chain seq x y z
N MET A 1 44.10 18.97 52.10
CA MET A 1 43.38 17.71 51.97
C MET A 1 41.90 17.83 51.49
N ARG A 2 41.45 19.01 50.99
CA ARG A 2 40.04 19.21 50.59
C ARG A 2 39.76 19.17 49.08
N THR A 3 40.77 19.08 48.24
CA THR A 3 40.62 19.11 46.76
C THR A 3 40.43 17.71 46.10
N TRP A 4 40.83 16.66 46.79
CA TRP A 4 40.76 15.29 46.24
C TRP A 4 39.35 14.63 46.37
N THR A 5 38.57 15.06 47.35
CA THR A 5 37.20 14.53 47.54
C THR A 5 36.22 15.03 46.51
N CYS A 6 36.43 16.25 45.94
CA CYS A 6 35.55 16.77 44.88
C CYS A 6 35.79 16.10 43.52
N LEU A 7 37.05 15.72 43.20
CA LEU A 7 37.35 15.02 41.93
C LEU A 7 36.78 13.60 41.90
N ALA A 8 36.79 12.89 43.03
CA ALA A 8 36.21 11.53 43.11
C ALA A 8 34.68 11.56 42.95
N GLY A 9 34.00 12.57 43.44
CA GLY A 9 32.55 12.73 43.27
C GLY A 9 32.14 13.05 41.83
N LEU A 10 32.97 13.87 41.13
CA LEU A 10 32.68 14.21 39.72
C LEU A 10 32.88 13.03 38.76
N LEU A 11 33.87 12.18 39.04
CA LEU A 11 34.16 10.99 38.25
C LEU A 11 33.04 9.90 38.42
N ALA A 12 32.49 9.77 39.62
CA ALA A 12 31.36 8.87 39.88
C ALA A 12 30.07 9.32 39.20
N LEU A 13 29.85 10.64 39.05
CA LEU A 13 28.69 11.19 38.37
C LEU A 13 28.77 11.01 36.84
N LEU A 14 29.97 11.05 36.25
CA LEU A 14 30.19 10.84 34.82
C LEU A 14 30.07 9.34 34.40
N LEU A 15 30.34 8.40 35.27
CA LEU A 15 30.18 6.99 35.00
C LEU A 15 28.71 6.53 35.04
N GLY A 16 27.82 7.29 35.67
CA GLY A 16 26.36 7.00 35.68
C GLY A 16 25.59 7.35 34.40
N LEU A 17 26.25 8.05 33.43
CA LEU A 17 25.63 8.48 32.17
C LEU A 17 25.95 7.59 30.96
N ILE A 18 26.56 6.42 31.21
CA ILE A 18 26.72 5.43 30.11
C ILE A 18 25.35 4.88 29.78
N PRO A 19 24.78 5.18 28.60
CA PRO A 19 23.51 4.57 28.20
C PRO A 19 23.74 3.05 28.12
N CYS A 20 23.16 2.30 29.04
CA CYS A 20 23.07 0.85 28.87
C CYS A 20 22.39 0.60 27.52
N PRO A 21 23.02 -0.15 26.61
CA PRO A 21 22.32 -0.59 25.43
C PRO A 21 21.11 -1.40 25.91
N VAL A 22 19.92 -0.87 25.70
CA VAL A 22 18.69 -1.63 25.89
C VAL A 22 18.73 -2.71 24.80
N SER A 23 19.28 -3.87 25.19
CA SER A 23 19.17 -5.08 24.37
C SER A 23 17.69 -5.41 24.33
N ALA A 24 17.03 -5.11 23.21
CA ALA A 24 15.67 -5.59 22.98
C ALA A 24 15.70 -7.12 23.20
N ALA A 25 14.95 -7.62 24.15
CA ALA A 25 14.78 -9.05 24.34
C ALA A 25 14.35 -9.65 22.99
N PRO A 26 14.96 -10.74 22.54
CA PRO A 26 14.58 -11.36 21.28
C PRO A 26 13.07 -11.61 21.32
N SER A 27 12.36 -11.15 20.32
CA SER A 27 10.92 -11.37 20.21
C SER A 27 10.66 -12.86 20.30
N ALA A 28 9.79 -13.27 21.22
CA ALA A 28 9.36 -14.65 21.34
C ALA A 28 8.54 -15.13 20.11
N TYR A 29 8.20 -14.19 19.21
CA TYR A 29 7.41 -14.44 18.01
C TYR A 29 8.31 -14.48 16.78
N HIS A 30 8.08 -15.49 15.96
CA HIS A 30 8.74 -15.67 14.67
C HIS A 30 7.72 -15.45 13.55
N LEU A 31 8.06 -14.61 12.59
CA LEU A 31 7.22 -14.36 11.40
C LEU A 31 7.24 -15.60 10.51
N SER A 32 6.13 -16.34 10.46
CA SER A 32 6.02 -17.61 9.71
C SER A 32 5.29 -17.48 8.38
N LYS A 33 4.40 -16.50 8.24
CA LYS A 33 3.59 -16.26 7.04
C LYS A 33 3.13 -14.81 6.95
N VAL A 34 3.06 -14.30 5.73
CA VAL A 34 2.38 -13.05 5.39
C VAL A 34 1.32 -13.35 4.34
N VAL A 35 0.10 -12.86 4.56
CA VAL A 35 -0.98 -12.82 3.56
C VAL A 35 -1.27 -11.35 3.29
N MET A 36 -1.21 -10.96 2.03
CA MET A 36 -1.41 -9.57 1.64
C MET A 36 -2.45 -9.48 0.52
N LEU A 37 -3.43 -8.60 0.70
CA LEU A 37 -4.33 -8.15 -0.35
C LEU A 37 -3.87 -6.75 -0.76
N THR A 38 -3.61 -6.55 -2.05
CA THR A 38 -3.15 -5.27 -2.57
C THR A 38 -3.96 -4.86 -3.79
N ARG A 39 -4.09 -3.54 -3.97
CA ARG A 39 -4.68 -3.00 -5.19
C ARG A 39 -3.64 -3.04 -6.33
N HIS A 40 -4.12 -3.00 -7.57
CA HIS A 40 -3.26 -2.81 -8.75
C HIS A 40 -2.50 -1.47 -8.69
N GLY A 41 -1.38 -1.39 -9.39
CA GLY A 41 -0.60 -0.16 -9.55
C GLY A 41 -1.29 0.91 -10.39
N VAL A 42 -0.57 2.01 -10.64
CA VAL A 42 -1.09 3.11 -11.46
C VAL A 42 -1.39 2.60 -12.87
N ALA A 43 -2.66 2.67 -13.24
CA ALA A 43 -3.20 2.18 -14.51
C ALA A 43 -3.96 3.30 -15.24
N ALA A 44 -4.06 3.19 -16.56
CA ALA A 44 -4.95 4.04 -17.33
C ALA A 44 -6.42 3.82 -16.88
N PRO A 45 -7.26 4.85 -16.87
CA PRO A 45 -8.69 4.70 -16.63
C PRO A 45 -9.30 3.66 -17.57
N ALA A 46 -10.35 2.97 -17.11
CA ALA A 46 -11.08 2.04 -17.98
C ALA A 46 -11.90 2.78 -19.06
N ASP A 47 -12.29 4.02 -18.77
CA ASP A 47 -12.94 4.94 -19.71
C ASP A 47 -12.11 6.22 -19.82
N ASP A 48 -11.43 6.42 -20.95
CA ASP A 48 -10.58 7.58 -21.21
C ASP A 48 -11.36 8.90 -21.28
N ASN A 49 -12.68 8.84 -21.45
CA ASN A 49 -13.53 10.02 -21.52
C ASN A 49 -14.09 10.45 -20.17
N GLN A 50 -13.90 9.67 -19.12
CA GLN A 50 -14.46 9.98 -17.80
C GLN A 50 -13.87 11.27 -17.22
N LEU A 51 -12.56 11.41 -17.19
CA LEU A 51 -11.89 12.59 -16.66
C LEU A 51 -12.22 13.88 -17.44
N PRO A 52 -12.15 13.90 -18.79
CA PRO A 52 -12.58 15.05 -19.56
C PRO A 52 -14.04 15.47 -19.32
N ARG A 53 -14.95 14.51 -19.14
CA ARG A 53 -16.37 14.80 -18.85
C ARG A 53 -16.56 15.44 -17.47
N ILE A 54 -15.84 14.97 -16.47
CA ILE A 54 -15.98 15.48 -15.08
C ILE A 54 -15.29 16.84 -14.92
N THR A 55 -14.14 17.03 -15.54
CA THR A 55 -13.31 18.22 -15.32
C THR A 55 -13.44 19.28 -16.41
N GLY A 56 -14.08 18.98 -17.54
CA GLY A 56 -14.18 19.87 -18.70
C GLY A 56 -12.82 20.15 -19.37
N LYS A 57 -11.75 19.45 -18.99
CA LYS A 57 -10.38 19.65 -19.48
C LYS A 57 -9.90 18.49 -20.34
N ALA A 58 -9.04 18.81 -21.32
CA ALA A 58 -8.27 17.78 -21.99
C ALA A 58 -7.19 17.24 -21.04
N TRP A 59 -7.15 15.93 -20.89
CA TRP A 59 -6.13 15.25 -20.07
C TRP A 59 -5.03 14.67 -20.97
N PRO A 60 -3.79 14.59 -20.47
CA PRO A 60 -2.72 13.93 -21.20
C PRO A 60 -3.10 12.48 -21.55
N GLN A 61 -2.73 12.07 -22.75
CA GLN A 61 -2.94 10.68 -23.15
C GLN A 61 -2.08 9.73 -22.32
N TRP A 62 -2.65 8.61 -21.96
CA TRP A 62 -1.93 7.55 -21.28
C TRP A 62 -1.02 6.80 -22.26
N PRO A 63 0.19 6.38 -21.85
CA PRO A 63 1.11 5.62 -22.71
C PRO A 63 0.68 4.16 -22.94
N VAL A 64 -0.49 3.78 -22.45
CA VAL A 64 -1.09 2.44 -22.52
C VAL A 64 -2.58 2.56 -22.77
N GLY A 65 -3.19 1.50 -23.27
CA GLY A 65 -4.64 1.46 -23.51
C GLY A 65 -5.47 1.49 -22.21
N PRO A 66 -6.79 1.73 -22.34
CA PRO A 66 -7.72 1.77 -21.22
C PRO A 66 -7.61 0.56 -20.32
N GLY A 67 -7.63 0.77 -19.00
CA GLY A 67 -7.58 -0.29 -18.00
C GLY A 67 -6.26 -1.04 -17.89
N GLN A 68 -5.22 -0.63 -18.61
CA GLN A 68 -3.89 -1.27 -18.54
C GLN A 68 -3.00 -0.60 -17.49
N LEU A 69 -2.12 -1.40 -16.87
CA LEU A 69 -1.10 -0.90 -15.95
C LEU A 69 -0.10 -0.03 -16.71
N SER A 70 0.17 1.17 -16.19
CA SER A 70 1.16 2.06 -16.82
C SER A 70 2.60 1.57 -16.58
N PRO A 71 3.56 1.89 -17.46
CA PRO A 71 4.97 1.55 -17.24
C PRO A 71 5.51 2.13 -15.92
N ARG A 72 5.09 3.34 -15.56
CA ARG A 72 5.45 3.95 -14.27
C ARG A 72 4.86 3.17 -13.10
N GLY A 73 3.59 2.76 -13.19
CA GLY A 73 2.94 1.92 -12.18
C GLY A 73 3.66 0.59 -11.98
N ALA A 74 4.06 -0.05 -13.07
CA ALA A 74 4.86 -1.28 -13.03
C ALA A 74 6.22 -1.07 -12.33
N GLY A 75 6.94 0.01 -12.68
CA GLY A 75 8.23 0.35 -12.07
C GLY A 75 8.12 0.61 -10.57
N LEU A 76 7.09 1.37 -10.14
CA LEU A 76 6.84 1.65 -8.72
C LEU A 76 6.51 0.38 -7.93
N LEU A 77 5.67 -0.49 -8.46
CA LEU A 77 5.37 -1.78 -7.84
C LEU A 77 6.62 -2.64 -7.71
N THR A 78 7.41 -2.75 -8.77
CA THR A 78 8.67 -3.51 -8.74
C THR A 78 9.60 -3.00 -7.64
N ALA A 79 9.79 -1.69 -7.53
CA ALA A 79 10.62 -1.07 -6.49
C ALA A 79 10.07 -1.30 -5.08
N GLN A 80 8.75 -1.14 -4.89
CA GLN A 80 8.08 -1.38 -3.61
C GLN A 80 8.28 -2.82 -3.14
N TRP A 81 8.06 -3.79 -4.02
CA TRP A 81 8.18 -5.21 -3.66
C TRP A 81 9.63 -5.67 -3.54
N ALA A 82 10.58 -5.02 -4.20
CA ALA A 82 12.00 -5.22 -3.94
C ALA A 82 12.38 -4.77 -2.52
N SER A 83 11.83 -3.65 -2.03
CA SER A 83 12.03 -3.20 -0.66
C SER A 83 11.41 -4.16 0.36
N LEU A 84 10.19 -4.64 0.11
CA LEU A 84 9.55 -5.67 0.95
C LEU A 84 10.32 -6.99 0.94
N ARG A 85 10.90 -7.38 -0.20
CA ARG A 85 11.78 -8.54 -0.28
C ARG A 85 12.95 -8.44 0.69
N ALA A 86 13.59 -7.27 0.76
CA ALA A 86 14.71 -7.06 1.68
C ALA A 86 14.28 -7.28 3.14
N LEU A 87 13.14 -6.72 3.55
CA LEU A 87 12.57 -6.93 4.89
C LEU A 87 12.25 -8.40 5.18
N TYR A 88 11.67 -9.11 4.20
CA TYR A 88 11.30 -10.52 4.38
C TYR A 88 12.52 -11.46 4.41
N LEU A 89 13.61 -11.11 3.72
CA LEU A 89 14.89 -11.81 3.83
C LEU A 89 15.49 -11.61 5.22
N GLU A 90 15.52 -10.37 5.71
CA GLU A 90 16.02 -10.03 7.05
C GLU A 90 15.21 -10.71 8.15
N ALA A 91 13.89 -10.76 8.01
CA ALA A 91 12.99 -11.45 8.94
C ALA A 91 13.05 -12.99 8.84
N GLY A 92 13.84 -13.56 7.93
CA GLY A 92 13.93 -15.00 7.71
C GLY A 92 12.67 -15.64 7.07
N LEU A 93 11.72 -14.83 6.60
CA LEU A 93 10.49 -15.32 5.96
C LEU A 93 10.77 -15.86 4.55
N LEU A 94 11.66 -15.21 3.81
CA LEU A 94 12.09 -15.63 2.48
C LEU A 94 13.51 -16.17 2.51
N PRO A 95 13.82 -17.25 1.77
CA PRO A 95 15.20 -17.68 1.58
C PRO A 95 15.92 -16.76 0.58
N ALA A 96 17.24 -16.63 0.74
CA ALA A 96 18.06 -15.83 -0.18
C ALA A 96 18.08 -16.40 -1.62
N GLN A 97 17.93 -17.71 -1.73
CA GLN A 97 17.88 -18.45 -3.00
C GLN A 97 16.54 -19.17 -3.13
N LYS A 98 16.06 -19.35 -4.37
CA LYS A 98 14.78 -20.01 -4.66
C LYS A 98 13.59 -19.36 -3.92
N THR A 99 13.60 -18.04 -3.84
CA THR A 99 12.56 -17.21 -3.19
C THR A 99 11.17 -17.54 -3.76
N GLU A 100 11.08 -17.82 -5.05
CA GLU A 100 9.85 -18.17 -5.77
C GLU A 100 9.14 -19.39 -5.17
N SER A 101 9.85 -20.31 -4.55
CA SER A 101 9.26 -21.51 -3.93
C SER A 101 8.42 -21.21 -2.67
N ARG A 102 8.55 -20.00 -2.13
CA ARG A 102 7.83 -19.53 -0.94
C ARG A 102 6.79 -18.47 -1.23
N VAL A 103 6.62 -18.11 -2.49
CA VAL A 103 5.74 -17.02 -2.92
C VAL A 103 4.60 -17.60 -3.74
N PHE A 104 3.37 -17.25 -3.36
CA PHE A 104 2.18 -17.52 -4.14
C PHE A 104 1.48 -16.19 -4.43
N VAL A 105 1.19 -15.91 -5.68
CA VAL A 105 0.46 -14.72 -6.12
C VAL A 105 -0.77 -15.15 -6.89
N ARG A 106 -1.89 -14.52 -6.58
CA ARG A 106 -3.13 -14.63 -7.34
C ARG A 106 -3.55 -13.24 -7.82
N ALA A 107 -3.89 -13.11 -9.07
CA ALA A 107 -4.42 -11.90 -9.67
C ALA A 107 -5.86 -12.11 -10.12
N ASP A 108 -6.62 -11.02 -10.09
CA ASP A 108 -7.85 -10.89 -10.84
C ASP A 108 -7.57 -10.93 -12.36
N ASN A 109 -8.58 -11.25 -13.17
CA ASN A 109 -8.44 -11.43 -14.62
C ASN A 109 -8.29 -10.11 -15.41
N THR A 110 -8.32 -8.95 -14.76
CA THR A 110 -8.14 -7.66 -15.47
C THR A 110 -6.70 -7.42 -15.89
N PRO A 111 -6.45 -6.72 -17.03
CA PRO A 111 -5.10 -6.44 -17.52
C PRO A 111 -4.22 -5.72 -16.49
N ARG A 112 -4.78 -4.75 -15.76
CA ARG A 112 -4.05 -4.01 -14.71
C ARG A 112 -3.64 -4.89 -13.53
N SER A 113 -4.49 -5.83 -13.12
CA SER A 113 -4.19 -6.75 -12.02
C SER A 113 -3.12 -7.76 -12.40
N ARG A 114 -3.21 -8.32 -13.60
CA ARG A 114 -2.21 -9.25 -14.16
C ARG A 114 -0.86 -8.57 -14.32
N GLY A 115 -0.82 -7.38 -14.92
CA GLY A 115 0.40 -6.59 -15.03
C GLY A 115 1.00 -6.21 -13.66
N SER A 116 0.15 -5.97 -12.66
CA SER A 116 0.59 -5.70 -11.29
C SER A 116 1.22 -6.93 -10.62
N ALA A 117 0.63 -8.12 -10.82
CA ALA A 117 1.21 -9.37 -10.33
C ALA A 117 2.60 -9.64 -10.95
N GLU A 118 2.76 -9.38 -12.24
CA GLU A 118 4.06 -9.50 -12.91
C GLU A 118 5.09 -8.52 -12.35
N ALA A 119 4.72 -7.24 -12.19
CA ALA A 119 5.59 -6.21 -11.64
C ALA A 119 6.00 -6.50 -10.19
N LEU A 120 5.05 -6.97 -9.38
CA LEU A 120 5.26 -7.43 -8.00
C LEU A 120 6.30 -8.56 -7.96
N LEU A 121 6.11 -9.59 -8.79
CA LEU A 121 7.02 -10.75 -8.82
C LEU A 121 8.42 -10.37 -9.31
N ARG A 122 8.55 -9.44 -10.26
CA ARG A 122 9.87 -8.92 -10.65
C ARG A 122 10.64 -8.31 -9.48
N GLY A 123 9.95 -7.64 -8.55
CA GLY A 123 10.55 -7.10 -7.33
C GLY A 123 10.83 -8.16 -6.27
N LEU A 124 9.87 -9.07 -6.05
CA LEU A 124 9.91 -10.04 -4.96
C LEU A 124 10.78 -11.26 -5.28
N THR A 125 10.78 -11.70 -6.55
CA THR A 125 11.51 -12.88 -7.05
C THR A 125 12.38 -12.54 -8.27
N PRO A 126 13.36 -11.61 -8.12
CA PRO A 126 14.16 -11.15 -9.25
C PRO A 126 14.94 -12.30 -9.90
N GLY A 127 15.04 -12.29 -11.23
CA GLY A 127 15.75 -13.31 -11.99
C GLY A 127 14.92 -14.56 -12.32
N THR A 128 13.68 -14.64 -11.87
CA THR A 128 12.74 -15.71 -12.26
C THR A 128 11.64 -15.17 -13.17
N LEU A 129 11.07 -16.04 -14.01
CA LEU A 129 9.90 -15.66 -14.78
C LEU A 129 8.70 -15.51 -13.83
N PRO A 130 7.93 -14.41 -13.95
CA PRO A 130 6.74 -14.23 -13.16
C PRO A 130 5.73 -15.35 -13.37
N SER A 131 5.33 -16.02 -12.29
CA SER A 131 4.30 -17.04 -12.30
C SER A 131 3.25 -16.72 -11.25
N TYR A 132 2.01 -16.55 -11.66
CA TYR A 132 0.88 -16.24 -10.80
C TYR A 132 -0.38 -16.97 -11.26
N ALA A 133 -1.29 -17.21 -10.31
CA ALA A 133 -2.58 -17.81 -10.61
C ALA A 133 -3.60 -16.75 -11.04
N VAL A 134 -4.42 -17.09 -12.02
CA VAL A 134 -5.63 -16.35 -12.40
C VAL A 134 -6.77 -17.35 -12.43
N VAL A 135 -7.88 -17.00 -11.81
CA VAL A 135 -9.12 -17.79 -11.93
C VAL A 135 -10.00 -17.08 -12.95
N ASN A 136 -10.45 -17.83 -13.94
CA ASN A 136 -11.31 -17.29 -14.98
C ASN A 136 -12.78 -17.38 -14.55
N LEU A 137 -13.11 -16.64 -13.49
CA LEU A 137 -14.47 -16.42 -13.00
C LEU A 137 -14.77 -14.92 -13.13
N ASP A 138 -15.99 -14.59 -13.49
CA ASP A 138 -16.51 -13.23 -13.61
C ASP A 138 -17.97 -13.23 -13.10
N PRO A 139 -18.21 -12.68 -11.91
CA PRO A 139 -17.26 -12.07 -10.97
C PRO A 139 -16.35 -13.08 -10.25
N ASP A 140 -15.11 -12.67 -9.94
CA ASP A 140 -14.20 -13.48 -9.10
C ASP A 140 -14.58 -13.34 -7.63
N PRO A 141 -14.99 -14.43 -6.94
CA PRO A 141 -15.47 -14.33 -5.55
C PRO A 141 -14.47 -13.78 -4.54
N LEU A 142 -13.16 -13.88 -4.82
CA LEU A 142 -12.13 -13.35 -3.95
C LEU A 142 -11.99 -11.83 -4.08
N PHE A 143 -12.13 -11.30 -5.28
CA PHE A 143 -11.91 -9.88 -5.56
C PHE A 143 -13.20 -9.08 -5.68
N GLU A 144 -14.31 -9.74 -5.98
CA GLU A 144 -15.63 -9.15 -6.18
C GLU A 144 -16.71 -9.89 -5.38
N PRO A 145 -16.53 -10.04 -4.06
CA PRO A 145 -17.42 -10.88 -3.23
C PRO A 145 -18.87 -10.39 -3.20
N VAL A 146 -19.11 -9.08 -3.35
CA VAL A 146 -20.46 -8.51 -3.41
C VAL A 146 -21.16 -8.92 -4.70
N GLN A 147 -20.51 -8.76 -5.84
CA GLN A 147 -21.03 -9.13 -7.15
C GLN A 147 -21.19 -10.64 -7.27
N ALA A 148 -20.32 -11.41 -6.61
CA ALA A 148 -20.43 -12.87 -6.55
C ALA A 148 -21.50 -13.38 -5.55
N GLY A 149 -22.19 -12.47 -4.84
CA GLY A 149 -23.22 -12.83 -3.86
C GLY A 149 -22.70 -13.47 -2.56
N LEU A 150 -21.40 -13.37 -2.29
CA LEU A 150 -20.77 -13.91 -1.07
C LEU A 150 -20.70 -12.90 0.07
N ALA A 151 -20.84 -11.62 -0.21
CA ALA A 151 -20.93 -10.56 0.78
C ALA A 151 -22.19 -9.76 0.55
N ILE A 152 -22.90 -9.48 1.65
CA ILE A 152 -24.08 -8.62 1.63
C ILE A 152 -23.60 -7.19 1.83
N PHE A 153 -24.00 -6.31 0.92
CA PHE A 153 -23.80 -4.88 1.05
C PHE A 153 -25.18 -4.23 1.16
N ASP A 154 -25.48 -3.68 2.34
CA ASP A 154 -26.67 -2.87 2.55
C ASP A 154 -26.30 -1.38 2.45
N PRO A 155 -26.76 -0.66 1.41
CA PRO A 155 -26.45 0.75 1.22
C PRO A 155 -26.98 1.63 2.37
N ALA A 156 -28.12 1.28 2.98
CA ALA A 156 -28.72 2.05 4.04
C ALA A 156 -27.92 1.91 5.36
N GLU A 157 -27.55 0.70 5.74
CA GLU A 157 -26.68 0.46 6.88
C GLU A 157 -25.30 1.12 6.70
N THR A 158 -24.75 1.05 5.49
CA THR A 158 -23.47 1.69 5.17
C THR A 158 -23.57 3.20 5.29
N ALA A 159 -24.64 3.82 4.79
CA ALA A 159 -24.87 5.26 4.91
C ALA A 159 -24.97 5.69 6.37
N LEU A 160 -25.69 4.92 7.19
CA LEU A 160 -25.80 5.18 8.63
C LEU A 160 -24.44 5.06 9.34
N ALA A 161 -23.65 4.04 9.02
CA ALA A 161 -22.31 3.87 9.59
C ALA A 161 -21.36 5.02 9.18
N VAL A 162 -21.44 5.52 7.95
CA VAL A 162 -20.68 6.69 7.49
C VAL A 162 -21.14 7.94 8.26
N LEU A 163 -22.44 8.18 8.38
CA LEU A 163 -22.99 9.31 9.12
C LEU A 163 -22.54 9.28 10.59
N ASP A 164 -22.60 8.13 11.24
CA ASP A 164 -22.12 7.96 12.61
C ASP A 164 -20.63 8.30 12.75
N HIS A 165 -19.81 7.82 11.80
CA HIS A 165 -18.36 8.08 11.79
C HIS A 165 -18.01 9.57 11.63
N ILE A 166 -18.80 10.34 10.90
CA ILE A 166 -18.64 11.78 10.71
C ILE A 166 -19.51 12.61 11.68
N ASN A 167 -19.99 12.01 12.78
CA ASN A 167 -20.87 12.63 13.77
C ASN A 167 -22.16 13.26 13.20
N GLY A 168 -22.67 12.70 12.11
CA GLY A 168 -23.89 13.16 11.45
C GLY A 168 -23.76 14.47 10.67
N ASP A 169 -22.56 15.06 10.57
CA ASP A 169 -22.34 16.38 9.99
C ASP A 169 -21.43 16.31 8.75
N PHE A 170 -22.06 16.19 7.58
CA PHE A 170 -21.37 16.25 6.30
C PHE A 170 -20.69 17.60 6.02
N SER A 171 -21.25 18.70 6.55
CA SER A 171 -20.69 20.03 6.30
C SER A 171 -19.35 20.18 7.01
N GLN A 172 -19.27 19.77 8.27
CA GLN A 172 -18.03 19.75 9.02
C GLN A 172 -16.98 18.80 8.39
N PHE A 173 -17.42 17.66 7.89
CA PHE A 173 -16.54 16.75 7.17
C PHE A 173 -15.98 17.39 5.90
N TRP A 174 -16.82 18.07 5.08
CA TRP A 174 -16.39 18.79 3.89
C TRP A 174 -15.43 19.94 4.21
N GLU A 175 -15.70 20.70 5.28
CA GLU A 175 -14.81 21.76 5.72
C GLU A 175 -13.42 21.22 6.09
N SER A 176 -13.34 20.03 6.69
CA SER A 176 -12.07 19.36 7.00
C SER A 176 -11.25 18.98 5.74
N LEU A 177 -11.92 18.84 4.60
CA LEU A 177 -11.30 18.55 3.30
C LEU A 177 -10.98 19.82 2.49
N GLY A 178 -11.18 21.02 3.05
CA GLY A 178 -11.05 22.29 2.32
C GLY A 178 -9.70 22.48 1.63
N GLU A 179 -8.59 22.18 2.30
CA GLU A 179 -7.25 22.28 1.72
C GLU A 179 -7.02 21.25 0.60
N PRO A 180 -7.26 19.94 0.79
CA PRO A 180 -7.17 18.95 -0.29
C PRO A 180 -8.08 19.26 -1.49
N MET A 181 -9.31 19.72 -1.23
CA MET A 181 -10.25 20.06 -2.29
C MET A 181 -9.80 21.30 -3.08
N SER A 182 -9.27 22.32 -2.41
CA SER A 182 -8.70 23.49 -3.08
C SER A 182 -7.52 23.13 -3.97
N LEU A 183 -6.65 22.23 -3.52
CA LEU A 183 -5.55 21.71 -4.35
C LEU A 183 -6.06 20.94 -5.55
N LEU A 184 -7.09 20.10 -5.35
CA LEU A 184 -7.72 19.37 -6.43
C LEU A 184 -8.30 20.34 -7.49
N ASP A 185 -9.04 21.37 -7.08
CA ASP A 185 -9.62 22.38 -7.97
C ASP A 185 -8.55 23.14 -8.76
N GLN A 186 -7.40 23.43 -8.17
CA GLN A 186 -6.27 24.04 -8.88
C GLN A 186 -5.74 23.12 -9.99
N LEU A 187 -5.70 21.83 -9.77
CA LEU A 187 -5.20 20.84 -10.72
C LEU A 187 -6.22 20.50 -11.81
N THR A 188 -7.46 20.31 -11.41
CA THR A 188 -8.53 19.81 -12.31
C THR A 188 -9.43 20.91 -12.86
N GLY A 189 -9.49 22.09 -12.22
CA GLY A 189 -10.57 23.07 -12.35
C GLY A 189 -11.82 22.59 -11.60
N PRO A 190 -12.83 23.48 -11.46
CA PRO A 190 -14.06 23.13 -10.77
C PRO A 190 -14.70 21.92 -11.46
N LEU A 191 -15.08 20.94 -10.67
CA LEU A 191 -15.76 19.74 -11.17
C LEU A 191 -17.13 20.14 -11.72
N SER A 192 -17.50 19.61 -12.88
CA SER A 192 -18.84 19.80 -13.42
C SER A 192 -19.85 19.07 -12.53
N SER A 193 -20.86 19.79 -12.07
CA SER A 193 -22.02 19.25 -11.36
C SER A 193 -22.85 18.30 -12.22
#